data_8232642666206f5e9f82d00984f1f8f2
#
_entry.id   8232642666206f5e9f82d00984f1f8f2
#
_cell.length_a   1.000
_cell.length_b   1.000
_cell.length_c   1.000
_cell.angle_alpha   90.00
_cell.angle_beta   90.00
_cell.angle_gamma   90.00
#
_symmetry.space_group_name_H-M   'P 1'
#
loop_
_entity.id
_entity.type
_entity.pdbx_description
1 polymer ?
#
loop_
_entity_poly.entity_id
_entity_poly.type
_entity_poly.pdbx_seq_one_letter_code
_entity_poly.pdbx_strand_id
1 'polypeptide(L)'
;VLSHVVDIARTVAEQISDVTYHVATDDARIETFCRDNGIPVILTTADYETGTDRVMAAAETLKSAPDFIINLQGDAPFTPADFVTDIITAYQNAPAADIVTPVVRLTWDELDTLRESKKTTPFSGTTAILDSNNRALWFSKNVIPAIRKEDRTQPHSPVYRHIGLYGYARAALQKYVPLPPSHYEQLEGLEQLRAIENGMTILNQYLEEAGNN
;
A
#
# COMPACT_ATOMS: atom_id res chain seq x y z
N VAL A 1 5.24 6.94 -17.21
CA VAL A 1 4.92 6.56 -15.82
C VAL A 1 3.98 5.38 -15.84
N LEU A 2 2.73 5.50 -16.35
CA LEU A 2 1.74 4.41 -16.34
C LEU A 2 2.26 3.09 -16.93
N SER A 3 2.98 3.14 -18.07
CA SER A 3 3.54 1.91 -18.69
C SER A 3 4.43 1.11 -17.72
N HIS A 4 5.25 1.79 -16.93
CA HIS A 4 6.12 1.12 -15.95
C HIS A 4 5.30 0.44 -14.84
N VAL A 5 4.24 1.10 -14.38
CA VAL A 5 3.33 0.50 -13.37
C VAL A 5 2.60 -0.72 -13.95
N VAL A 6 2.17 -0.62 -15.21
CA VAL A 6 1.56 -1.76 -15.92
C VAL A 6 2.54 -2.92 -16.09
N ASP A 7 3.82 -2.63 -16.39
CA ASP A 7 4.85 -3.66 -16.51
C ASP A 7 5.10 -4.37 -15.18
N ILE A 8 5.06 -3.65 -14.05
CA ILE A 8 5.11 -4.25 -12.71
C ILE A 8 3.93 -5.22 -12.52
N ALA A 9 2.70 -4.76 -12.77
CA ALA A 9 1.50 -5.58 -12.61
C ALA A 9 1.49 -6.80 -13.54
N ARG A 10 1.98 -6.64 -14.77
CA ARG A 10 2.12 -7.73 -15.74
C ARG A 10 3.12 -8.78 -15.25
N THR A 11 4.29 -8.35 -14.78
CA THR A 11 5.31 -9.25 -14.22
C THR A 11 4.75 -10.10 -13.09
N VAL A 12 3.99 -9.50 -12.17
CA VAL A 12 3.35 -10.24 -11.07
C VAL A 12 2.32 -11.23 -11.58
N ALA A 13 1.48 -10.83 -12.55
CA ALA A 13 0.47 -11.71 -13.14
C ALA A 13 1.07 -12.89 -13.94
N GLU A 14 2.29 -12.74 -14.46
CA GLU A 14 3.03 -13.82 -15.11
C GLU A 14 3.66 -14.80 -14.10
N GLN A 15 3.98 -14.32 -12.90
CA GLN A 15 4.62 -15.12 -11.85
C GLN A 15 3.63 -15.87 -10.96
N ILE A 16 2.44 -15.32 -10.74
CA ILE A 16 1.44 -15.89 -9.82
C ILE A 16 0.18 -16.25 -10.61
N SER A 17 -0.20 -17.52 -10.57
CA SER A 17 -1.46 -17.99 -11.15
C SER A 17 -2.65 -17.30 -10.48
N ASP A 18 -3.75 -17.12 -11.24
CA ASP A 18 -5.01 -16.49 -10.76
C ASP A 18 -4.89 -15.00 -10.40
N VAL A 19 -3.78 -14.35 -10.74
CA VAL A 19 -3.62 -12.89 -10.65
C VAL A 19 -3.92 -12.26 -12.00
N THR A 20 -4.77 -11.24 -11.99
CA THR A 20 -5.08 -10.40 -13.15
C THR A 20 -4.87 -8.94 -12.79
N TYR A 21 -4.66 -8.10 -13.79
CA TYR A 21 -4.51 -6.67 -13.59
C TYR A 21 -5.37 -5.87 -14.57
N HIS A 22 -5.80 -4.70 -14.14
CA HIS A 22 -6.56 -3.76 -14.95
C HIS A 22 -6.17 -2.33 -14.58
N VAL A 23 -6.13 -1.45 -15.56
CA VAL A 23 -6.05 -0.01 -15.31
C VAL A 23 -7.48 0.51 -15.07
N ALA A 24 -7.73 1.10 -13.91
CA ALA A 24 -9.00 1.76 -13.60
C ALA A 24 -8.84 3.28 -13.81
N THR A 25 -9.64 3.88 -14.69
CA THR A 25 -9.53 5.29 -15.03
C THR A 25 -10.89 5.88 -15.44
N ASP A 26 -11.05 7.18 -15.26
CA ASP A 26 -12.15 8.00 -15.82
C ASP A 26 -11.69 8.86 -16.98
N ASP A 27 -10.38 8.89 -17.27
CA ASP A 27 -9.78 9.70 -18.32
C ASP A 27 -9.77 8.95 -19.67
N ALA A 28 -10.50 9.47 -20.65
CA ALA A 28 -10.59 8.88 -21.99
C ALA A 28 -9.23 8.79 -22.71
N ARG A 29 -8.26 9.67 -22.40
CA ARG A 29 -6.91 9.62 -22.97
C ARG A 29 -6.15 8.41 -22.44
N ILE A 30 -6.29 8.11 -21.15
CA ILE A 30 -5.70 6.92 -20.52
C ILE A 30 -6.36 5.67 -21.07
N GLU A 31 -7.69 5.66 -21.19
CA GLU A 31 -8.43 4.54 -21.79
C GLU A 31 -7.94 4.25 -23.21
N THR A 32 -7.86 5.29 -24.07
CA THR A 32 -7.36 5.16 -25.45
C THR A 32 -5.95 4.61 -25.47
N PHE A 33 -5.05 5.17 -24.66
CA PHE A 33 -3.68 4.67 -24.53
C PHE A 33 -3.64 3.18 -24.16
N CYS A 34 -4.42 2.77 -23.18
CA CYS A 34 -4.46 1.37 -22.76
C CYS A 34 -4.97 0.46 -23.88
N ARG A 35 -6.05 0.82 -24.57
CA ARG A 35 -6.60 0.06 -25.70
C ARG A 35 -5.60 -0.09 -26.84
N ASP A 36 -4.94 0.99 -27.21
CA ASP A 36 -3.94 1.03 -28.30
C ASP A 36 -2.71 0.16 -27.99
N ASN A 37 -2.41 -0.05 -26.70
CA ASN A 37 -1.28 -0.86 -26.23
C ASN A 37 -1.68 -2.26 -25.70
N GLY A 38 -2.94 -2.67 -25.89
CA GLY A 38 -3.42 -3.99 -25.43
C GLY A 38 -3.42 -4.16 -23.92
N ILE A 39 -3.52 -3.06 -23.14
CA ILE A 39 -3.56 -3.07 -21.68
C ILE A 39 -5.02 -3.21 -21.24
N PRO A 40 -5.34 -4.19 -20.37
CA PRO A 40 -6.68 -4.31 -19.80
C PRO A 40 -7.09 -3.04 -19.05
N VAL A 41 -8.22 -2.43 -19.44
CA VAL A 41 -8.69 -1.17 -18.86
C VAL A 41 -10.16 -1.25 -18.50
N ILE A 42 -10.52 -0.67 -17.36
CA ILE A 42 -11.89 -0.47 -16.89
C ILE A 42 -12.14 1.02 -16.80
N LEU A 43 -13.07 1.51 -17.63
CA LEU A 43 -13.50 2.90 -17.54
C LEU A 43 -14.50 3.02 -16.39
N THR A 44 -14.17 3.88 -15.44
CA THR A 44 -15.04 4.26 -14.33
C THR A 44 -15.69 5.59 -14.65
N THR A 45 -17.00 5.71 -14.37
CA THR A 45 -17.81 6.86 -14.85
C THR A 45 -18.01 7.96 -13.81
N ALA A 46 -17.61 7.75 -12.57
CA ALA A 46 -17.86 8.69 -11.49
C ALA A 46 -16.57 9.37 -11.03
N ASP A 47 -16.72 10.59 -10.52
CA ASP A 47 -15.69 11.29 -9.77
C ASP A 47 -15.60 10.61 -8.38
N TYR A 48 -14.59 9.76 -8.22
CA TYR A 48 -14.27 9.13 -6.94
C TYR A 48 -13.33 10.04 -6.15
N GLU A 49 -13.57 10.19 -4.86
CA GLU A 49 -12.75 11.02 -3.99
C GLU A 49 -11.35 10.46 -3.83
N THR A 50 -11.22 9.12 -3.82
CA THR A 50 -9.93 8.44 -3.64
C THR A 50 -9.66 7.38 -4.72
N GLY A 51 -8.39 7.02 -4.88
CA GLY A 51 -8.00 5.89 -5.73
C GLY A 51 -8.55 4.56 -5.22
N THR A 52 -8.76 4.42 -3.92
CA THR A 52 -9.32 3.22 -3.27
C THR A 52 -10.77 3.01 -3.66
N ASP A 53 -11.58 4.09 -3.70
CA ASP A 53 -12.98 4.03 -4.15
C ASP A 53 -13.07 3.60 -5.61
N ARG A 54 -12.21 4.15 -6.47
CA ARG A 54 -12.12 3.81 -7.89
C ARG A 54 -11.74 2.33 -8.10
N VAL A 55 -10.77 1.84 -7.34
CA VAL A 55 -10.34 0.44 -7.41
C VAL A 55 -11.47 -0.50 -7.03
N MET A 56 -12.22 -0.19 -5.97
CA MET A 56 -13.40 -0.98 -5.59
C MET A 56 -14.46 -1.01 -6.69
N ALA A 57 -14.82 0.15 -7.22
CA ALA A 57 -15.80 0.25 -8.29
C ALA A 57 -15.38 -0.55 -9.54
N ALA A 58 -14.10 -0.48 -9.91
CA ALA A 58 -13.57 -1.27 -11.02
C ALA A 58 -13.64 -2.78 -10.72
N ALA A 59 -13.28 -3.21 -9.52
CA ALA A 59 -13.31 -4.62 -9.11
C ALA A 59 -14.72 -5.21 -9.14
N GLU A 60 -15.76 -4.42 -8.86
CA GLU A 60 -17.16 -4.85 -8.93
C GLU A 60 -17.65 -5.12 -10.36
N THR A 61 -16.99 -4.57 -11.38
CA THR A 61 -17.36 -4.83 -12.79
C THR A 61 -16.79 -6.15 -13.33
N LEU A 62 -15.88 -6.78 -12.60
CA LEU A 62 -15.24 -8.02 -13.03
C LEU A 62 -16.22 -9.19 -13.02
N LYS A 63 -16.15 -10.05 -14.03
CA LYS A 63 -17.01 -11.25 -14.13
C LYS A 63 -16.77 -12.25 -13.00
N SER A 64 -15.52 -12.37 -12.57
CA SER A 64 -15.12 -13.17 -11.40
C SER A 64 -14.74 -12.21 -10.31
N ALA A 65 -15.41 -12.28 -9.18
CA ALA A 65 -15.13 -11.44 -8.04
C ALA A 65 -13.77 -11.83 -7.42
N PRO A 66 -12.80 -10.91 -7.31
CA PRO A 66 -11.52 -11.22 -6.68
C PRO A 66 -11.69 -11.36 -5.17
N ASP A 67 -10.93 -12.25 -4.54
CA ASP A 67 -10.89 -12.38 -3.07
C ASP A 67 -10.00 -11.30 -2.43
N PHE A 68 -8.96 -10.89 -3.16
CA PHE A 68 -7.98 -9.90 -2.73
C PHE A 68 -7.72 -8.88 -3.84
N ILE A 69 -7.65 -7.61 -3.48
CA ILE A 69 -7.54 -6.50 -4.42
C ILE A 69 -6.36 -5.63 -4.04
N ILE A 70 -5.41 -5.44 -4.95
CA ILE A 70 -4.26 -4.57 -4.73
C ILE A 70 -4.47 -3.24 -5.44
N ASN A 71 -4.34 -2.17 -4.68
CA ASN A 71 -4.29 -0.81 -5.21
C ASN A 71 -2.84 -0.43 -5.52
N LEU A 72 -2.41 -0.73 -6.74
CA LEU A 72 -1.11 -0.29 -7.26
C LEU A 72 -1.28 1.08 -7.93
N GLN A 73 -0.79 2.12 -7.29
CA GLN A 73 -1.00 3.51 -7.73
C GLN A 73 -0.27 3.78 -9.04
N GLY A 74 -0.97 4.44 -9.99
CA GLY A 74 -0.46 4.72 -11.33
C GLY A 74 0.72 5.71 -11.38
N ASP A 75 1.02 6.39 -10.28
CA ASP A 75 2.14 7.32 -10.10
C ASP A 75 3.32 6.74 -9.31
N ALA A 76 3.29 5.44 -9.01
CA ALA A 76 4.34 4.72 -8.28
C ALA A 76 5.20 3.80 -9.19
N PRO A 77 5.93 4.34 -10.20
CA PRO A 77 6.65 3.55 -11.20
C PRO A 77 7.87 2.80 -10.67
N PHE A 78 8.30 3.12 -9.44
CA PHE A 78 9.47 2.52 -8.80
C PHE A 78 9.11 1.48 -7.73
N THR A 79 7.84 1.07 -7.64
CA THR A 79 7.45 -0.03 -6.76
C THR A 79 8.05 -1.34 -7.29
N PRO A 80 8.90 -2.05 -6.55
CA PRO A 80 9.40 -3.33 -7.00
C PRO A 80 8.27 -4.35 -7.15
N ALA A 81 8.33 -5.17 -8.20
CA ALA A 81 7.33 -6.24 -8.42
C ALA A 81 7.27 -7.22 -7.23
N ASP A 82 8.42 -7.50 -6.63
CA ASP A 82 8.52 -8.38 -5.46
C ASP A 82 7.69 -7.88 -4.28
N PHE A 83 7.57 -6.56 -4.09
CA PHE A 83 6.72 -5.98 -3.04
C PHE A 83 5.24 -6.34 -3.23
N VAL A 84 4.78 -6.34 -4.48
CA VAL A 84 3.42 -6.74 -4.82
C VAL A 84 3.23 -8.24 -4.60
N THR A 85 4.20 -9.05 -5.00
CA THR A 85 4.22 -10.51 -4.80
C THR A 85 4.19 -10.86 -3.30
N ASP A 86 4.97 -10.14 -2.48
CA ASP A 86 5.07 -10.36 -1.05
C ASP A 86 3.76 -10.08 -0.31
N ILE A 87 3.03 -9.02 -0.68
CA ILE A 87 1.70 -8.77 -0.09
C ILE A 87 0.67 -9.81 -0.52
N ILE A 88 0.72 -10.34 -1.74
CA ILE A 88 -0.15 -11.45 -2.16
C ILE A 88 0.14 -12.67 -1.30
N THR A 89 1.41 -13.03 -1.16
CA THR A 89 1.85 -14.18 -0.36
C THR A 89 1.48 -14.00 1.12
N ALA A 90 1.64 -12.80 1.67
CA ALA A 90 1.26 -12.50 3.04
C ALA A 90 -0.25 -12.70 3.26
N TYR A 91 -1.10 -12.26 2.33
CA TYR A 91 -2.53 -12.50 2.41
C TYR A 91 -2.89 -13.97 2.29
N GLN A 92 -2.27 -14.71 1.38
CA GLN A 92 -2.49 -16.17 1.23
C GLN A 92 -2.17 -16.93 2.53
N ASN A 93 -1.15 -16.50 3.27
CA ASN A 93 -0.74 -17.08 4.55
C ASN A 93 -1.61 -16.61 5.73
N ALA A 94 -2.28 -15.48 5.61
CA ALA A 94 -3.11 -14.89 6.66
C ALA A 94 -4.42 -14.30 6.08
N PRO A 95 -5.31 -15.14 5.51
CA PRO A 95 -6.51 -14.66 4.79
C PRO A 95 -7.56 -14.00 5.70
N ALA A 96 -7.35 -14.01 7.01
CA ALA A 96 -8.18 -13.28 7.98
C ALA A 96 -7.79 -11.79 8.13
N ALA A 97 -6.69 -11.35 7.50
CA ALA A 97 -6.32 -9.94 7.49
C ALA A 97 -7.27 -9.14 6.61
N ASP A 98 -7.72 -7.99 7.09
CA ASP A 98 -8.57 -7.08 6.32
C ASP A 98 -7.74 -6.35 5.24
N ILE A 99 -6.55 -5.90 5.61
CA ILE A 99 -5.62 -5.14 4.76
C ILE A 99 -4.21 -5.71 4.95
N VAL A 100 -3.44 -5.74 3.87
CA VAL A 100 -2.00 -6.03 3.90
C VAL A 100 -1.25 -4.86 3.30
N THR A 101 -0.18 -4.41 3.95
CA THR A 101 0.67 -3.31 3.47
C THR A 101 2.13 -3.58 3.82
N PRO A 102 3.09 -3.14 3.01
CA PRO A 102 4.50 -3.39 3.30
C PRO A 102 5.12 -2.36 4.24
N VAL A 103 6.09 -2.82 5.00
CA VAL A 103 6.98 -1.99 5.82
C VAL A 103 8.43 -2.42 5.65
N VAL A 104 9.33 -1.45 5.78
CA VAL A 104 10.78 -1.66 5.81
C VAL A 104 11.31 -1.27 7.18
N ARG A 105 12.13 -2.10 7.79
CA ARG A 105 12.79 -1.78 9.04
C ARG A 105 14.04 -0.95 8.77
N LEU A 106 14.05 0.28 9.25
CA LEU A 106 15.15 1.21 8.98
C LEU A 106 16.43 0.80 9.72
N THR A 107 17.57 0.88 9.04
CA THR A 107 18.88 0.96 9.69
C THR A 107 18.99 2.25 10.51
N TRP A 108 20.01 2.36 11.36
CA TRP A 108 20.23 3.57 12.14
C TRP A 108 20.58 4.78 11.25
N ASP A 109 21.31 4.57 10.17
CA ASP A 109 21.70 5.63 9.23
C ASP A 109 20.47 6.13 8.43
N GLU A 110 19.60 5.23 8.02
CA GLU A 110 18.33 5.58 7.37
C GLU A 110 17.38 6.31 8.32
N LEU A 111 17.33 5.89 9.59
CA LEU A 111 16.55 6.60 10.60
C LEU A 111 17.08 8.02 10.82
N ASP A 112 18.39 8.20 10.90
CA ASP A 112 18.99 9.52 11.06
C ASP A 112 18.73 10.40 9.81
N THR A 113 18.81 9.81 8.61
CA THR A 113 18.45 10.48 7.35
C THR A 113 16.99 10.92 7.36
N LEU A 114 16.06 10.04 7.79
CA LEU A 114 14.64 10.36 7.91
C LEU A 114 14.40 11.49 8.92
N ARG A 115 15.04 11.44 10.08
CA ARG A 115 14.96 12.49 11.12
C ARG A 115 15.43 13.84 10.59
N GLU A 116 16.55 13.84 9.85
CA GLU A 116 17.07 15.06 9.25
C GLU A 116 16.13 15.63 8.19
N SER A 117 15.66 14.80 7.27
CA SER A 117 14.72 15.23 6.23
C SER A 117 13.44 15.81 6.80
N LYS A 118 12.95 15.29 7.92
CA LYS A 118 11.74 15.80 8.59
C LYS A 118 11.90 17.20 9.20
N LYS A 119 13.10 17.74 9.33
CA LYS A 119 13.31 19.14 9.75
C LYS A 119 12.82 20.13 8.69
N THR A 120 12.88 19.74 7.42
CA THR A 120 12.46 20.57 6.27
C THR A 120 11.16 20.12 5.68
N THR A 121 10.87 18.82 5.73
CA THR A 121 9.65 18.20 5.21
C THR A 121 8.99 17.33 6.29
N PRO A 122 8.36 17.93 7.32
CA PRO A 122 7.91 17.21 8.53
C PRO A 122 6.87 16.12 8.25
N PHE A 123 6.09 16.27 7.20
CA PHE A 123 5.03 15.32 6.82
C PHE A 123 5.44 14.32 5.72
N SER A 124 6.71 14.32 5.28
CA SER A 124 7.21 13.32 4.34
C SER A 124 7.52 12.00 5.07
N GLY A 125 7.24 10.88 4.42
CA GLY A 125 7.47 9.53 4.97
C GLY A 125 6.55 9.22 6.16
N THR A 126 6.12 7.99 6.23
CA THR A 126 5.24 7.47 7.27
C THR A 126 5.95 6.37 8.03
N THR A 127 5.86 6.37 9.36
CA THR A 127 6.38 5.29 10.20
C THR A 127 5.24 4.50 10.85
N ALA A 128 5.53 3.28 11.29
CA ALA A 128 4.55 2.37 11.85
C ALA A 128 5.03 1.74 13.16
N ILE A 129 4.07 1.42 14.04
CA ILE A 129 4.29 0.55 15.21
C ILE A 129 3.50 -0.74 14.97
N LEU A 130 4.15 -1.87 15.19
CA LEU A 130 3.59 -3.20 14.97
C LEU A 130 3.50 -3.97 16.27
N ASP A 131 2.52 -4.87 16.37
CA ASP A 131 2.47 -5.87 17.43
C ASP A 131 3.40 -7.07 17.10
N SER A 132 3.45 -8.04 18.03
CA SER A 132 4.26 -9.26 17.86
C SER A 132 3.80 -10.18 16.72
N ASN A 133 2.63 -9.93 16.14
CA ASN A 133 2.08 -10.66 15.01
C ASN A 133 2.12 -9.83 13.71
N ASN A 134 2.94 -8.80 13.68
CA ASN A 134 3.08 -7.85 12.55
C ASN A 134 1.80 -7.09 12.20
N ARG A 135 0.83 -7.00 13.11
CA ARG A 135 -0.34 -6.15 12.89
C ARG A 135 -0.02 -4.72 13.28
N ALA A 136 -0.46 -3.77 12.45
CA ALA A 136 -0.29 -2.36 12.75
C ALA A 136 -1.06 -1.97 14.02
N LEU A 137 -0.36 -1.35 14.95
CA LEU A 137 -0.96 -0.67 16.09
C LEU A 137 -1.21 0.79 15.76
N TRP A 138 -0.32 1.42 14.98
CA TRP A 138 -0.46 2.81 14.58
C TRP A 138 0.45 3.15 13.39
N PHE A 139 0.06 4.19 12.65
CA PHE A 139 0.89 4.88 11.65
C PHE A 139 0.97 6.36 11.98
N SER A 140 2.11 7.00 11.70
CA SER A 140 2.26 8.43 11.91
C SER A 140 3.20 9.08 10.90
N LYS A 141 2.95 10.35 10.61
CA LYS A 141 3.91 11.23 9.95
C LYS A 141 5.06 11.61 10.86
N ASN A 142 4.94 11.46 12.18
CA ASN A 142 6.07 11.56 13.09
C ASN A 142 6.90 10.28 13.10
N VAL A 143 8.16 10.38 13.51
CA VAL A 143 8.98 9.19 13.76
C VAL A 143 8.52 8.52 15.06
N ILE A 144 7.94 7.36 14.95
CA ILE A 144 7.51 6.52 16.06
C ILE A 144 8.18 5.14 15.98
N PRO A 145 8.44 4.45 17.14
CA PRO A 145 8.22 4.91 18.53
C PRO A 145 9.26 5.94 19.00
N ALA A 146 8.97 6.63 20.10
CA ALA A 146 9.98 7.38 20.82
C ALA A 146 11.03 6.42 21.41
N ILE A 147 12.31 6.66 21.14
CA ILE A 147 13.40 5.79 21.57
C ILE A 147 14.11 6.45 22.76
N ARG A 148 13.91 5.90 23.98
CA ARG A 148 14.55 6.44 25.20
C ARG A 148 16.06 6.18 25.27
N LYS A 149 16.49 4.99 24.77
CA LYS A 149 17.90 4.61 24.69
C LYS A 149 18.12 3.91 23.37
N GLU A 150 19.02 4.45 22.58
CA GLU A 150 19.43 3.86 21.31
C GLU A 150 20.50 2.80 21.55
N ASP A 151 20.26 1.60 21.07
CA ASP A 151 21.26 0.53 21.03
C ASP A 151 21.72 0.36 19.59
N ARG A 152 22.75 1.08 19.22
CA ARG A 152 23.34 1.06 17.86
C ARG A 152 24.32 -0.10 17.65
N THR A 153 24.41 -1.05 18.59
CA THR A 153 25.13 -2.31 18.36
C THR A 153 24.36 -3.25 17.43
N GLN A 154 23.06 -3.05 17.30
CA GLN A 154 22.19 -3.74 16.34
C GLN A 154 22.19 -3.00 14.99
N PRO A 155 22.15 -3.71 13.84
CA PRO A 155 22.19 -3.09 12.52
C PRO A 155 20.94 -2.24 12.22
N HIS A 156 19.80 -2.62 12.77
CA HIS A 156 18.51 -1.94 12.51
C HIS A 156 17.99 -1.23 13.75
N SER A 157 17.37 -0.09 13.50
CA SER A 157 16.60 0.65 14.49
C SER A 157 15.26 -0.05 14.78
N PRO A 158 14.53 0.34 15.83
CA PRO A 158 13.17 -0.18 16.08
C PRO A 158 12.07 0.51 15.25
N VAL A 159 12.45 1.35 14.27
CA VAL A 159 11.50 2.13 13.46
C VAL A 159 11.22 1.41 12.15
N TYR A 160 9.94 1.31 11.81
CA TYR A 160 9.47 0.79 10.53
C TYR A 160 8.98 1.93 9.65
N ARG A 161 9.46 1.99 8.40
CA ARG A 161 8.94 2.88 7.37
C ARG A 161 7.85 2.16 6.60
N HIS A 162 6.70 2.77 6.52
CA HIS A 162 5.58 2.28 5.74
C HIS A 162 5.76 2.65 4.26
N ILE A 163 5.41 1.72 3.38
CA ILE A 163 5.37 1.90 1.94
C ILE A 163 3.89 1.96 1.51
N GLY A 164 3.53 2.99 0.75
CA GLY A 164 2.15 3.26 0.32
C GLY A 164 1.62 2.29 -0.75
N LEU A 165 1.63 1.02 -0.47
CA LEU A 165 1.06 -0.04 -1.29
C LEU A 165 0.08 -0.85 -0.43
N TYR A 166 -1.14 -1.09 -0.93
CA TYR A 166 -2.17 -1.74 -0.13
C TYR A 166 -2.84 -2.86 -0.90
N GLY A 167 -2.99 -4.00 -0.23
CA GLY A 167 -3.89 -5.06 -0.63
C GLY A 167 -5.03 -5.20 0.36
N TYR A 168 -6.23 -5.38 -0.13
CA TYR A 168 -7.47 -5.47 0.64
C TYR A 168 -8.13 -6.82 0.42
N ALA A 169 -8.55 -7.50 1.48
CA ALA A 169 -9.57 -8.52 1.34
C ALA A 169 -10.83 -7.86 0.77
N ARG A 170 -11.49 -8.47 -0.21
CA ARG A 170 -12.66 -7.87 -0.87
C ARG A 170 -13.73 -7.43 0.12
N ALA A 171 -14.07 -8.30 1.08
CA ALA A 171 -15.06 -7.98 2.11
C ALA A 171 -14.63 -6.81 3.00
N ALA A 172 -13.33 -6.64 3.23
CA ALA A 172 -12.78 -5.51 3.97
C ALA A 172 -12.88 -4.22 3.17
N LEU A 173 -12.54 -4.26 1.87
CA LEU A 173 -12.65 -3.09 1.00
C LEU A 173 -14.10 -2.61 0.87
N GLN A 174 -15.06 -3.54 0.77
CA GLN A 174 -16.50 -3.23 0.77
C GLN A 174 -16.97 -2.55 2.06
N LYS A 175 -16.35 -2.86 3.20
CA LYS A 175 -16.62 -2.20 4.48
C LYS A 175 -15.91 -0.86 4.59
N TYR A 176 -14.69 -0.76 4.04
CA TYR A 176 -13.85 0.43 4.16
C TYR A 176 -14.38 1.61 3.34
N VAL A 177 -14.74 1.37 2.06
CA VAL A 177 -15.14 2.43 1.12
C VAL A 177 -16.29 3.32 1.63
N PRO A 178 -17.38 2.80 2.23
CA PRO A 178 -18.45 3.66 2.74
C PRO A 178 -18.14 4.37 4.08
N LEU A 179 -16.98 4.12 4.69
CA LEU A 179 -16.62 4.79 5.94
C LEU A 179 -16.32 6.27 5.69
N PRO A 180 -16.87 7.18 6.51
CA PRO A 180 -16.49 8.58 6.42
C PRO A 180 -15.02 8.77 6.86
N PRO A 181 -14.35 9.82 6.37
CA PRO A 181 -13.01 10.18 6.83
C PRO A 181 -12.95 10.27 8.36
N SER A 182 -11.99 9.55 8.96
CA SER A 182 -11.88 9.44 10.41
C SER A 182 -11.04 10.59 11.03
N HIS A 183 -11.06 10.70 12.34
CA HIS A 183 -10.44 11.83 13.04
C HIS A 183 -8.92 11.88 12.83
N TYR A 184 -8.22 10.78 13.11
CA TYR A 184 -6.76 10.76 13.00
C TYR A 184 -6.29 10.65 11.54
N GLU A 185 -7.08 10.04 10.67
CA GLU A 185 -6.85 10.10 9.23
C GLU A 185 -6.73 11.55 8.74
N GLN A 186 -7.67 12.41 9.15
CA GLN A 186 -7.67 13.83 8.75
C GLN A 186 -6.50 14.61 9.37
N LEU A 187 -6.12 14.31 10.61
CA LEU A 187 -5.00 14.96 11.28
C LEU A 187 -3.64 14.60 10.70
N GLU A 188 -3.43 13.31 10.42
CA GLU A 188 -2.16 12.79 9.93
C GLU A 188 -2.09 12.79 8.39
N GLY A 189 -3.22 12.92 7.68
CA GLY A 189 -3.30 12.76 6.24
C GLY A 189 -2.95 11.32 5.80
N LEU A 190 -3.46 10.31 6.53
CA LEU A 190 -3.14 8.90 6.36
C LEU A 190 -4.43 8.06 6.29
N GLU A 191 -4.86 7.68 5.08
CA GLU A 191 -6.10 6.92 4.85
C GLU A 191 -6.17 5.60 5.64
N GLN A 192 -5.05 4.93 5.85
CA GLN A 192 -5.03 3.66 6.59
C GLN A 192 -5.42 3.79 8.07
N LEU A 193 -5.37 5.00 8.64
CA LEU A 193 -5.84 5.24 10.01
C LEU A 193 -7.36 5.08 10.10
N ARG A 194 -8.13 5.37 9.04
CA ARG A 194 -9.56 5.09 8.98
C ARG A 194 -9.86 3.61 9.27
N ALA A 195 -9.06 2.71 8.71
CA ALA A 195 -9.22 1.28 8.97
C ALA A 195 -8.97 0.96 10.45
N ILE A 196 -7.87 1.43 11.04
CA ILE A 196 -7.53 1.20 12.45
C ILE A 196 -8.61 1.78 13.38
N GLU A 197 -9.04 3.02 13.14
CA GLU A 197 -10.07 3.68 13.96
C GLU A 197 -11.43 2.95 13.90
N ASN A 198 -11.68 2.17 12.84
CA ASN A 198 -12.89 1.35 12.70
C ASN A 198 -12.67 -0.14 13.03
N GLY A 199 -11.58 -0.48 13.70
CA GLY A 199 -11.32 -1.82 14.22
C GLY A 199 -10.94 -2.86 13.16
N MET A 200 -10.53 -2.42 11.96
CA MET A 200 -10.02 -3.31 10.94
C MET A 200 -8.56 -3.68 11.21
N THR A 201 -8.18 -4.89 10.82
CA THR A 201 -6.81 -5.37 10.98
C THR A 201 -5.95 -5.04 9.77
N ILE A 202 -4.77 -4.45 10.00
CA ILE A 202 -3.77 -4.23 8.97
C ILE A 202 -2.56 -5.09 9.28
N LEU A 203 -2.30 -6.10 8.44
CA LEU A 203 -1.10 -6.92 8.50
C LEU A 203 0.03 -6.22 7.76
N ASN A 204 1.19 -6.12 8.39
CA ASN A 204 2.37 -5.54 7.75
C ASN A 204 3.31 -6.65 7.28
N GLN A 205 3.61 -6.62 5.99
CA GLN A 205 4.61 -7.48 5.39
C GLN A 205 5.98 -6.82 5.48
N TYR A 206 6.93 -7.49 6.09
CA TYR A 206 8.32 -7.05 6.06
C TYR A 206 8.91 -7.23 4.68
N LEU A 207 9.48 -6.15 4.16
CA LEU A 207 10.30 -6.20 2.97
C LEU A 207 11.76 -6.09 3.39
N GLU A 208 12.59 -6.99 2.90
CA GLU A 208 14.02 -6.75 2.88
C GLU A 208 14.27 -5.74 1.76
N GLU A 209 14.97 -4.64 2.07
CA GLU A 209 15.38 -3.75 0.98
C GLU A 209 16.15 -4.60 -0.04
N ALA A 210 15.69 -4.56 -1.29
CA ALA A 210 16.49 -5.08 -2.38
C ALA A 210 17.83 -4.38 -2.30
N GLY A 211 18.86 -5.12 -1.86
CA GLY A 211 20.18 -4.58 -1.66
C GLY A 211 20.58 -3.78 -2.91
N ASN A 212 21.01 -2.56 -2.71
CA ASN A 212 21.67 -1.79 -3.74
C ASN A 212 22.90 -2.60 -4.18
N ASN A 213 22.74 -3.43 -5.21
CA ASN A 213 23.84 -3.99 -5.99
C ASN A 213 24.13 -3.08 -7.17
#